data_d403d39cc6f5b883fa636935e444d131
#
_entry.id   d403d39cc6f5b883fa636935e444d131
#
_cell.length_a   1.000
_cell.length_b   1.000
_cell.length_c   1.000
_cell.angle_alpha   90.00
_cell.angle_beta   90.00
_cell.angle_gamma   90.00
#
_symmetry.space_group_name_H-M   'P 1'
#
loop_
_entity.id
_entity.type
_entity.pdbx_description
1 polymer ?
#
loop_
_entity_poly.entity_id
_entity_poly.type
_entity_poly.pdbx_seq_one_letter_code
_entity_poly.pdbx_strand_id
1 'polypeptide(L)'
;MFGFFEKKEAHVDEVKAPAFVEWKGWRKFKVMNRKQECVDTTTFTLMPADEQPLPAFRAGQGVALRLEGFEPRAYTLCSTPDEGCYRITIKVLDNDRGALSAQLAQCLHVGDEIEVSEPAGGFVLDDRETPVVMIAEGIGITPMVAMLSEIATDHPLRRVHLIYSTKNGEHFPLQEETKNLIKLIPDSGMAVGYTEPRFDEHVGQDYQFTGKLMPATLRHACMDAESDVYLCGSEIFVEYVRNIILQYR
;
A
#
# COMPACT_ATOMS: atom_id res chain seq x y z
N MET A 1 2.79 -4.34 -9.68
CA MET A 1 2.56 -4.74 -8.28
C MET A 1 1.37 -5.67 -8.25
N PHE A 2 1.52 -6.87 -7.66
CA PHE A 2 0.43 -7.84 -7.51
C PHE A 2 0.04 -7.88 -6.04
N GLY A 3 -1.24 -7.70 -5.76
CA GLY A 3 -1.84 -7.86 -4.45
C GLY A 3 -2.73 -9.12 -4.46
N PHE A 4 -2.66 -9.90 -3.41
CA PHE A 4 -3.49 -11.08 -3.21
C PHE A 4 -4.31 -10.91 -1.93
N PHE A 5 -5.61 -11.12 -2.06
CA PHE A 5 -6.54 -11.19 -0.96
C PHE A 5 -7.19 -12.58 -0.97
N GLU A 6 -7.05 -13.33 0.12
CA GLU A 6 -7.72 -14.61 0.28
C GLU A 6 -8.96 -14.44 1.16
N LYS A 7 -10.12 -14.61 0.52
CA LYS A 7 -11.43 -14.56 1.17
C LYS A 7 -11.97 -15.97 1.32
N LYS A 8 -12.30 -16.38 2.54
CA LYS A 8 -13.15 -17.56 2.75
C LYS A 8 -14.52 -17.24 2.18
N GLU A 9 -15.10 -18.14 1.38
CA GLU A 9 -16.45 -17.97 0.82
C GLU A 9 -17.46 -17.69 1.95
N ALA A 10 -17.88 -16.44 2.06
CA ALA A 10 -19.00 -16.02 2.86
C ALA A 10 -19.96 -15.21 1.99
N HIS A 11 -21.25 -15.41 2.21
CA HIS A 11 -22.35 -14.77 1.50
C HIS A 11 -22.09 -13.31 1.18
N VAL A 12 -22.20 -12.98 -0.11
CA VAL A 12 -22.14 -11.60 -0.61
C VAL A 12 -23.51 -10.97 -0.39
N ASP A 13 -23.66 -10.19 0.70
CA ASP A 13 -24.72 -9.19 0.77
C ASP A 13 -24.26 -7.97 -0.04
N GLU A 14 -25.07 -7.55 -1.01
CA GLU A 14 -24.85 -6.33 -1.76
C GLU A 14 -24.88 -5.13 -0.81
N VAL A 15 -23.70 -4.66 -0.44
CA VAL A 15 -23.56 -3.37 0.25
C VAL A 15 -23.83 -2.26 -0.79
N LYS A 16 -24.97 -1.60 -0.69
CA LYS A 16 -25.26 -0.39 -1.45
C LYS A 16 -24.22 0.67 -1.09
N ALA A 17 -23.27 0.87 -1.98
CA ALA A 17 -22.35 2.00 -1.88
C ALA A 17 -23.15 3.33 -1.87
N PRO A 18 -22.75 4.33 -1.06
CA PRO A 18 -23.36 5.64 -1.09
C PRO A 18 -23.28 6.24 -2.50
N ALA A 19 -24.26 7.10 -2.85
CA ALA A 19 -24.35 7.73 -4.17
C ALA A 19 -23.19 8.72 -4.35
N PHE A 20 -22.13 8.30 -5.02
CA PHE A 20 -20.97 9.12 -5.33
C PHE A 20 -21.10 9.72 -6.73
N VAL A 21 -20.51 10.88 -6.93
CA VAL A 21 -20.35 11.48 -8.26
C VAL A 21 -19.41 10.55 -9.06
N GLU A 22 -20.00 9.76 -9.96
CA GLU A 22 -19.21 8.89 -10.83
C GLU A 22 -18.40 9.77 -11.80
N TRP A 23 -17.09 9.73 -11.63
CA TRP A 23 -16.17 10.25 -12.62
C TRP A 23 -15.64 9.09 -13.46
N LYS A 24 -15.67 9.23 -14.77
CA LYS A 24 -15.13 8.24 -15.71
C LYS A 24 -14.07 8.87 -16.61
N GLY A 25 -13.01 8.12 -16.84
CA GLY A 25 -11.94 8.50 -17.74
C GLY A 25 -10.80 9.27 -17.08
N TRP A 26 -10.24 10.25 -17.76
CA TRP A 26 -9.05 10.97 -17.34
C TRP A 26 -9.42 12.38 -16.87
N ARG A 27 -8.87 12.77 -15.73
CA ARG A 27 -9.04 14.09 -15.13
C ARG A 27 -7.68 14.66 -14.76
N LYS A 28 -7.50 15.96 -14.95
CA LYS A 28 -6.27 16.64 -14.58
C LYS A 28 -6.16 16.88 -13.09
N PHE A 29 -5.00 16.55 -12.54
CA PHE A 29 -4.64 16.78 -11.16
C PHE A 29 -3.37 17.61 -11.10
N LYS A 30 -3.29 18.49 -10.12
CA LYS A 30 -2.11 19.30 -9.80
C LYS A 30 -1.33 18.66 -8.68
N VAL A 31 -0.02 18.63 -8.82
CA VAL A 31 0.90 18.20 -7.75
C VAL A 31 0.97 19.26 -6.68
N MET A 32 0.49 18.95 -5.49
CA MET A 32 0.48 19.87 -4.33
C MET A 32 1.69 19.66 -3.43
N ASN A 33 2.20 18.44 -3.36
CA ASN A 33 3.40 18.10 -2.59
C ASN A 33 4.19 17.00 -3.28
N ARG A 34 5.50 17.02 -3.06
CA ARG A 34 6.45 15.99 -3.50
C ARG A 34 7.43 15.74 -2.37
N LYS A 35 7.48 14.50 -1.87
CA LYS A 35 8.34 14.09 -0.75
C LYS A 35 9.20 12.89 -1.17
N GLN A 36 10.50 13.00 -1.03
CA GLN A 36 11.39 11.85 -1.12
C GLN A 36 11.21 11.00 0.14
N GLU A 37 10.72 9.78 -0.01
CA GLU A 37 10.51 8.86 1.12
C GLU A 37 11.80 8.11 1.49
N CYS A 38 12.47 7.62 0.48
CA CYS A 38 13.73 6.87 0.60
C CYS A 38 14.51 6.97 -0.73
N VAL A 39 15.63 6.28 -0.85
CA VAL A 39 16.59 6.46 -1.97
C VAL A 39 15.99 6.27 -3.37
N ASP A 40 14.99 5.41 -3.50
CA ASP A 40 14.38 5.02 -4.78
C ASP A 40 12.87 5.32 -4.87
N THR A 41 12.31 6.03 -3.88
CA THR A 41 10.85 6.15 -3.76
C THR A 41 10.42 7.57 -3.41
N THR A 42 9.45 8.11 -4.15
CA THR A 42 8.90 9.46 -4.00
C THR A 42 7.38 9.40 -3.83
N THR A 43 6.85 10.15 -2.89
CA THR A 43 5.40 10.34 -2.67
C THR A 43 4.96 11.67 -3.28
N PHE A 44 3.82 11.63 -3.99
CA PHE A 44 3.16 12.79 -4.56
C PHE A 44 1.76 12.93 -3.94
N THR A 45 1.41 14.16 -3.57
CA THR A 45 0.05 14.55 -3.19
C THR A 45 -0.59 15.30 -4.36
N LEU A 46 -1.72 14.81 -4.80
CA LEU A 46 -2.43 15.27 -6.00
C LEU A 46 -3.82 15.77 -5.63
N MET A 47 -4.18 16.94 -6.14
CA MET A 47 -5.55 17.49 -6.02
C MET A 47 -6.13 17.78 -7.41
N PRO A 48 -7.45 17.66 -7.58
CA PRO A 48 -8.09 18.01 -8.84
C PRO A 48 -7.76 19.43 -9.29
N ALA A 49 -7.33 19.60 -10.55
CA ALA A 49 -6.99 20.92 -11.10
C ALA A 49 -8.23 21.81 -11.30
N ASP A 50 -9.41 21.22 -11.38
CA ASP A 50 -10.72 21.90 -11.51
C ASP A 50 -11.38 22.20 -10.16
N GLU A 51 -10.70 21.93 -9.03
CA GLU A 51 -11.16 22.18 -7.66
C GLU A 51 -12.47 21.46 -7.28
N GLN A 52 -12.96 20.55 -8.13
CA GLN A 52 -14.17 19.77 -7.81
C GLN A 52 -13.83 18.65 -6.81
N PRO A 53 -14.79 18.24 -5.96
CA PRO A 53 -14.59 17.18 -4.99
C PRO A 53 -14.09 15.89 -5.63
N LEU A 54 -13.36 15.12 -4.85
CA LEU A 54 -12.94 13.75 -5.21
C LEU A 54 -14.12 12.80 -5.04
N PRO A 55 -14.26 11.80 -5.92
CA PRO A 55 -15.14 10.67 -5.66
C PRO A 55 -14.62 9.89 -4.46
N ALA A 56 -15.51 9.24 -3.75
CA ALA A 56 -15.06 8.31 -2.73
C ALA A 56 -14.30 7.12 -3.35
N PHE A 57 -13.36 6.63 -2.59
CA PHE A 57 -12.61 5.43 -2.90
C PHE A 57 -12.42 4.61 -1.62
N ARG A 58 -11.97 3.37 -1.74
CA ARG A 58 -11.68 2.49 -0.60
C ARG A 58 -10.18 2.34 -0.41
N ALA A 59 -9.74 2.17 0.83
CA ALA A 59 -8.34 1.89 1.13
C ALA A 59 -7.86 0.63 0.37
N GLY A 60 -6.76 0.79 -0.35
CA GLY A 60 -6.19 -0.25 -1.22
C GLY A 60 -6.50 -0.09 -2.71
N GLN A 61 -7.49 0.73 -3.09
CA GLN A 61 -7.70 1.11 -4.49
C GLN A 61 -6.53 1.93 -5.04
N GLY A 62 -6.41 1.98 -6.36
CA GLY A 62 -5.40 2.75 -7.05
C GLY A 62 -5.97 3.56 -8.20
N VAL A 63 -5.14 4.42 -8.74
CA VAL A 63 -5.40 5.22 -9.93
C VAL A 63 -4.32 4.97 -10.97
N ALA A 64 -4.68 5.08 -12.25
CA ALA A 64 -3.67 5.13 -13.31
C ALA A 64 -3.24 6.58 -13.55
N LEU A 65 -1.95 6.78 -13.83
CA LEU A 65 -1.40 8.03 -14.29
C LEU A 65 -1.08 7.94 -15.77
N ARG A 66 -1.35 9.03 -16.51
CA ARG A 66 -1.04 9.15 -17.92
C ARG A 66 -0.19 10.39 -18.17
N LEU A 67 0.91 10.19 -18.88
CA LEU A 67 1.78 11.24 -19.38
C LEU A 67 2.01 11.00 -20.87
N GLU A 68 2.01 12.06 -21.68
CA GLU A 68 2.23 11.96 -23.11
C GLU A 68 3.56 11.27 -23.43
N GLY A 69 3.51 10.31 -24.36
CA GLY A 69 4.68 9.50 -24.77
C GLY A 69 4.96 8.28 -23.88
N PHE A 70 4.14 8.03 -22.87
CA PHE A 70 4.29 6.86 -21.96
C PHE A 70 3.01 6.04 -21.88
N GLU A 71 3.16 4.72 -21.72
CA GLU A 71 2.04 3.85 -21.37
C GLU A 71 1.56 4.16 -19.94
N PRO A 72 0.25 4.29 -19.72
CA PRO A 72 -0.30 4.53 -18.39
C PRO A 72 0.07 3.43 -17.40
N ARG A 73 0.35 3.81 -16.16
CA ARG A 73 0.63 2.88 -15.07
C ARG A 73 -0.27 3.14 -13.86
N ALA A 74 -0.69 2.05 -13.21
CA ALA A 74 -1.47 2.11 -11.99
C ALA A 74 -0.58 2.26 -10.76
N TYR A 75 -1.02 3.09 -9.81
CA TYR A 75 -0.40 3.31 -8.51
C TYR A 75 -1.47 3.24 -7.43
N THR A 76 -1.17 2.55 -6.35
CA THR A 76 -2.08 2.46 -5.21
C THR A 76 -2.18 3.82 -4.51
N LEU A 77 -3.39 4.19 -4.12
CA LEU A 77 -3.62 5.33 -3.23
C LEU A 77 -3.18 4.95 -1.81
N CYS A 78 -2.26 5.71 -1.24
CA CYS A 78 -1.84 5.58 0.16
C CYS A 78 -2.47 6.65 1.06
N SER A 79 -3.43 7.44 0.53
CA SER A 79 -4.35 8.30 1.28
C SER A 79 -5.66 7.58 1.59
N THR A 80 -6.38 8.12 2.56
CA THR A 80 -7.80 7.78 2.79
C THR A 80 -8.72 8.81 2.13
N PRO A 81 -10.02 8.49 1.91
CA PRO A 81 -10.99 9.44 1.36
C PRO A 81 -11.07 10.76 2.13
N ASP A 82 -10.92 10.70 3.45
CA ASP A 82 -11.05 11.86 4.35
C ASP A 82 -9.90 12.87 4.23
N GLU A 83 -8.76 12.45 3.64
CA GLU A 83 -7.66 13.37 3.37
C GLU A 83 -7.97 14.41 2.28
N GLY A 84 -9.04 14.23 1.49
CA GLY A 84 -9.45 15.14 0.43
C GLY A 84 -8.45 15.28 -0.73
N CYS A 85 -7.49 14.37 -0.83
CA CYS A 85 -6.47 14.34 -1.87
C CYS A 85 -6.14 12.90 -2.27
N TYR A 86 -5.52 12.74 -3.42
CA TYR A 86 -4.88 11.48 -3.80
C TYR A 86 -3.40 11.53 -3.44
N ARG A 87 -2.95 10.55 -2.70
CA ARG A 87 -1.55 10.38 -2.36
C ARG A 87 -1.05 9.07 -2.93
N ILE A 88 -0.02 9.15 -3.78
CA ILE A 88 0.60 8.00 -4.43
C ILE A 88 2.09 7.97 -4.11
N THR A 89 2.64 6.78 -3.97
CA THR A 89 4.06 6.57 -3.72
C THR A 89 4.65 5.75 -4.85
N ILE A 90 5.64 6.31 -5.55
CA ILE A 90 6.24 5.78 -6.75
C ILE A 90 7.65 5.30 -6.45
N LYS A 91 7.90 4.01 -6.64
CA LYS A 91 9.24 3.43 -6.60
C LYS A 91 9.81 3.34 -8.00
N VAL A 92 11.07 3.77 -8.17
CA VAL A 92 11.83 3.60 -9.40
C VAL A 92 12.68 2.33 -9.26
N LEU A 93 12.51 1.39 -10.17
CA LEU A 93 13.32 0.18 -10.23
C LEU A 93 14.56 0.39 -11.11
N ASP A 94 15.63 -0.37 -10.85
CA ASP A 94 16.89 -0.25 -11.60
C ASP A 94 16.74 -0.46 -13.12
N ASN A 95 15.74 -1.26 -13.52
CA ASN A 95 15.42 -1.55 -14.91
C ASN A 95 14.33 -0.62 -15.52
N ASP A 96 13.83 0.36 -14.76
CA ASP A 96 12.75 1.27 -15.16
C ASP A 96 13.25 2.46 -16.01
N ARG A 97 14.49 2.43 -16.52
CA ARG A 97 15.00 3.49 -17.40
C ARG A 97 14.10 3.66 -18.63
N GLY A 98 13.52 4.86 -18.78
CA GLY A 98 12.53 5.15 -19.82
C GLY A 98 11.09 4.75 -19.50
N ALA A 99 10.82 4.22 -18.33
CA ALA A 99 9.47 3.94 -17.86
C ALA A 99 8.80 5.17 -17.23
N LEU A 100 7.46 5.19 -17.21
CA LEU A 100 6.69 6.29 -16.61
C LEU A 100 7.10 6.58 -15.17
N SER A 101 7.37 5.55 -14.34
CA SER A 101 7.76 5.73 -12.94
C SER A 101 9.04 6.55 -12.79
N ALA A 102 10.06 6.27 -13.63
CA ALA A 102 11.31 7.02 -13.63
C ALA A 102 11.09 8.46 -14.08
N GLN A 103 10.28 8.67 -15.14
CA GLN A 103 9.95 10.00 -15.65
C GLN A 103 9.21 10.83 -14.60
N LEU A 104 8.20 10.27 -13.93
CA LEU A 104 7.45 10.95 -12.87
C LEU A 104 8.35 11.32 -11.70
N ALA A 105 9.17 10.38 -11.23
CA ALA A 105 10.08 10.64 -10.11
C ALA A 105 11.14 11.70 -10.41
N GLN A 106 11.56 11.85 -11.66
CA GLN A 106 12.58 12.82 -12.06
C GLN A 106 12.01 14.19 -12.43
N CYS A 107 10.89 14.22 -13.14
CA CYS A 107 10.41 15.41 -13.85
C CYS A 107 9.10 16.00 -13.32
N LEU A 108 8.35 15.27 -12.48
CA LEU A 108 7.09 15.77 -11.92
C LEU A 108 7.38 16.60 -10.67
N HIS A 109 7.03 17.89 -10.70
CA HIS A 109 7.30 18.85 -9.64
C HIS A 109 6.00 19.44 -9.07
N VAL A 110 6.10 20.06 -7.91
CA VAL A 110 4.99 20.80 -7.31
C VAL A 110 4.53 21.90 -8.27
N GLY A 111 3.23 21.92 -8.53
CA GLY A 111 2.59 22.84 -9.48
C GLY A 111 2.32 22.25 -10.85
N ASP A 112 2.98 21.17 -11.23
CA ASP A 112 2.73 20.47 -12.50
C ASP A 112 1.36 19.78 -12.51
N GLU A 113 0.83 19.55 -13.70
CA GLU A 113 -0.41 18.80 -13.92
C GLU A 113 -0.12 17.42 -14.50
N ILE A 114 -0.91 16.44 -14.08
CA ILE A 114 -0.90 15.06 -14.59
C ILE A 114 -2.33 14.56 -14.78
N GLU A 115 -2.55 13.71 -15.77
CA GLU A 115 -3.84 13.05 -15.95
C GLU A 115 -3.93 11.78 -15.10
N VAL A 116 -5.03 11.68 -14.38
CA VAL A 116 -5.33 10.61 -13.39
C VAL A 116 -6.64 9.95 -13.77
N SER A 117 -6.70 8.61 -13.69
CA SER A 117 -7.95 7.86 -13.88
C SER A 117 -8.82 7.90 -12.63
N GLU A 118 -10.09 7.49 -12.76
CA GLU A 118 -10.89 7.16 -11.59
C GLU A 118 -10.22 6.10 -10.72
N PRO A 119 -10.48 6.08 -9.38
CA PRO A 119 -10.04 5.01 -8.49
C PRO A 119 -10.64 3.66 -8.90
N ALA A 120 -9.81 2.64 -8.92
CA ALA A 120 -10.22 1.29 -9.31
C ALA A 120 -9.43 0.22 -8.52
N GLY A 121 -9.89 -1.02 -8.62
CA GLY A 121 -9.24 -2.17 -8.00
C GLY A 121 -10.08 -2.82 -6.91
N GLY A 122 -9.95 -4.15 -6.80
CA GLY A 122 -10.67 -4.98 -5.81
C GLY A 122 -9.82 -5.37 -4.60
N PHE A 123 -8.57 -4.88 -4.50
CA PHE A 123 -7.72 -5.10 -3.34
C PHE A 123 -8.03 -4.05 -2.27
N VAL A 124 -9.13 -4.25 -1.56
CA VAL A 124 -9.67 -3.28 -0.60
C VAL A 124 -9.87 -3.91 0.77
N LEU A 125 -9.81 -3.08 1.82
CA LEU A 125 -10.11 -3.53 3.17
C LEU A 125 -11.56 -4.04 3.25
N ASP A 126 -11.74 -5.18 3.90
CA ASP A 126 -13.07 -5.75 4.18
C ASP A 126 -13.65 -5.08 5.43
N ASP A 127 -14.95 -4.78 5.41
CA ASP A 127 -15.64 -4.06 6.48
C ASP A 127 -15.89 -4.94 7.73
N ARG A 128 -15.43 -6.20 7.72
CA ARG A 128 -15.56 -7.13 8.86
C ARG A 128 -14.60 -6.73 9.99
N GLU A 129 -15.00 -7.01 11.23
CA GLU A 129 -14.17 -6.81 12.43
C GLU A 129 -13.19 -7.98 12.69
N THR A 130 -13.01 -8.87 11.73
CA THR A 130 -12.05 -9.99 11.84
C THR A 130 -10.62 -9.47 11.94
N PRO A 131 -9.73 -10.16 12.68
CA PRO A 131 -8.31 -9.80 12.72
C PRO A 131 -7.68 -9.72 11.32
N VAL A 132 -6.75 -8.82 11.14
CA VAL A 132 -6.07 -8.59 9.87
C VAL A 132 -4.59 -8.94 9.96
N VAL A 133 -4.11 -9.75 9.02
CA VAL A 133 -2.69 -9.99 8.79
C VAL A 133 -2.29 -9.35 7.46
N MET A 134 -1.44 -8.35 7.52
CA MET A 134 -0.90 -7.66 6.36
C MET A 134 0.53 -8.14 6.10
N ILE A 135 0.81 -8.58 4.88
CA ILE A 135 2.13 -9.07 4.50
C ILE A 135 2.56 -8.32 3.24
N ALA A 136 3.64 -7.54 3.35
CA ALA A 136 4.05 -6.68 2.25
C ALA A 136 5.56 -6.75 1.98
N GLU A 137 5.93 -6.54 0.71
CA GLU A 137 7.31 -6.40 0.26
C GLU A 137 7.50 -5.09 -0.51
N GLY A 138 8.55 -4.34 -0.16
CA GLY A 138 8.94 -3.13 -0.89
C GLY A 138 7.79 -2.13 -1.02
N ILE A 139 7.51 -1.71 -2.27
CA ILE A 139 6.42 -0.75 -2.53
C ILE A 139 5.01 -1.32 -2.25
N GLY A 140 4.88 -2.62 -2.02
CA GLY A 140 3.64 -3.25 -1.57
C GLY A 140 3.13 -2.78 -0.20
N ILE A 141 3.89 -1.94 0.48
CA ILE A 141 3.46 -1.26 1.71
C ILE A 141 2.35 -0.23 1.46
N THR A 142 2.23 0.33 0.25
CA THR A 142 1.31 1.44 -0.05
C THR A 142 -0.16 1.12 0.23
N PRO A 143 -0.76 -0.02 -0.20
CA PRO A 143 -2.12 -0.36 0.19
C PRO A 143 -2.25 -0.65 1.69
N MET A 144 -1.20 -1.17 2.32
CA MET A 144 -1.24 -1.46 3.76
C MET A 144 -1.32 -0.17 4.58
N VAL A 145 -0.62 0.89 4.17
CA VAL A 145 -0.69 2.20 4.84
C VAL A 145 -2.09 2.79 4.75
N ALA A 146 -2.73 2.75 3.59
CA ALA A 146 -4.11 3.19 3.43
C ALA A 146 -5.08 2.39 4.33
N MET A 147 -4.96 1.05 4.33
CA MET A 147 -5.79 0.18 5.16
C MET A 147 -5.52 0.37 6.65
N LEU A 148 -4.27 0.56 7.07
CA LEU A 148 -3.92 0.87 8.46
C LEU A 148 -4.52 2.21 8.91
N SER A 149 -4.52 3.22 8.04
CA SER A 149 -5.12 4.52 8.32
C SER A 149 -6.63 4.41 8.49
N GLU A 150 -7.33 3.66 7.61
CA GLU A 150 -8.76 3.38 7.73
C GLU A 150 -9.06 2.60 9.03
N ILE A 151 -8.28 1.56 9.35
CA ILE A 151 -8.47 0.80 10.60
C ILE A 151 -8.26 1.69 11.83
N ALA A 152 -7.22 2.52 11.83
CA ALA A 152 -6.94 3.41 12.97
C ALA A 152 -8.07 4.43 13.22
N THR A 153 -8.80 4.83 12.18
CA THR A 153 -9.89 5.82 12.26
C THR A 153 -11.24 5.15 12.53
N ASP A 154 -11.59 4.12 11.74
CA ASP A 154 -12.95 3.60 11.68
C ASP A 154 -13.12 2.28 12.46
N HIS A 155 -12.03 1.51 12.64
CA HIS A 155 -12.03 0.20 13.28
C HIS A 155 -10.92 0.07 14.34
N PRO A 156 -10.77 1.02 15.30
CA PRO A 156 -9.59 1.09 16.17
C PRO A 156 -9.43 -0.10 17.13
N LEU A 157 -10.43 -0.95 17.29
CA LEU A 157 -10.37 -2.17 18.09
C LEU A 157 -10.03 -3.41 17.26
N ARG A 158 -9.93 -3.31 15.95
CA ARG A 158 -9.60 -4.41 15.06
C ARG A 158 -8.13 -4.79 15.24
N ARG A 159 -7.86 -6.06 15.52
CA ARG A 159 -6.49 -6.57 15.66
C ARG A 159 -5.77 -6.53 14.33
N VAL A 160 -4.53 -6.02 14.31
CA VAL A 160 -3.70 -5.94 13.11
C VAL A 160 -2.30 -6.48 13.35
N HIS A 161 -1.80 -7.31 12.45
CA HIS A 161 -0.41 -7.70 12.42
C HIS A 161 0.20 -7.44 11.05
N LEU A 162 1.21 -6.55 10.98
CA LEU A 162 1.93 -6.23 9.77
C LEU A 162 3.28 -6.95 9.73
N ILE A 163 3.52 -7.71 8.67
CA ILE A 163 4.84 -8.26 8.34
C ILE A 163 5.33 -7.55 7.09
N TYR A 164 6.44 -6.85 7.19
CA TYR A 164 7.00 -6.08 6.09
C TYR A 164 8.42 -6.50 5.77
N SER A 165 8.72 -6.71 4.49
CA SER A 165 10.06 -7.04 3.98
C SER A 165 10.55 -5.96 3.03
N THR A 166 11.76 -5.49 3.25
CA THR A 166 12.44 -4.57 2.34
C THR A 166 13.95 -4.82 2.32
N LYS A 167 14.68 -4.09 1.50
CA LYS A 167 16.12 -4.25 1.38
C LYS A 167 16.84 -3.87 2.69
N ASN A 168 16.60 -2.68 3.20
CA ASN A 168 17.10 -2.10 4.46
C ASN A 168 16.32 -0.83 4.78
N GLY A 169 16.70 -0.07 5.80
CA GLY A 169 16.01 1.15 6.21
C GLY A 169 16.04 2.27 5.16
N GLU A 170 17.07 2.34 4.31
CA GLU A 170 17.12 3.31 3.20
C GLU A 170 16.16 2.99 2.05
N HIS A 171 15.49 1.83 2.11
CA HIS A 171 14.51 1.36 1.13
C HIS A 171 13.14 1.11 1.79
N PHE A 172 12.88 1.73 2.94
CA PHE A 172 11.60 1.62 3.64
C PHE A 172 10.76 2.90 3.44
N PRO A 173 9.94 2.97 2.37
CA PRO A 173 9.06 4.11 2.16
C PRO A 173 7.95 4.16 3.21
N LEU A 174 7.45 5.36 3.53
CA LEU A 174 6.37 5.58 4.49
C LEU A 174 6.66 5.01 5.89
N GLN A 175 7.94 4.85 6.26
CA GLN A 175 8.36 4.17 7.48
C GLN A 175 7.78 4.80 8.74
N GLU A 176 7.93 6.11 8.91
CA GLU A 176 7.46 6.81 10.09
C GLU A 176 5.93 6.80 10.19
N GLU A 177 5.25 6.96 9.05
CA GLU A 177 3.79 6.89 8.98
C GLU A 177 3.30 5.50 9.37
N THR A 178 3.89 4.44 8.79
CA THR A 178 3.55 3.04 9.13
C THR A 178 3.73 2.77 10.61
N LYS A 179 4.88 3.17 11.19
CA LYS A 179 5.15 2.99 12.63
C LYS A 179 4.15 3.75 13.51
N ASN A 180 3.75 4.95 13.09
CA ASN A 180 2.80 5.76 13.85
C ASN A 180 1.38 5.17 13.78
N LEU A 181 0.93 4.70 12.61
CA LEU A 181 -0.36 4.03 12.46
C LEU A 181 -0.46 2.76 13.30
N ILE A 182 0.59 1.93 13.32
CA ILE A 182 0.66 0.75 14.18
C ILE A 182 0.51 1.14 15.66
N LYS A 183 1.13 2.23 16.13
CA LYS A 183 1.00 2.70 17.52
C LYS A 183 -0.41 3.20 17.86
N LEU A 184 -1.16 3.69 16.88
CA LEU A 184 -2.53 4.18 17.08
C LEU A 184 -3.55 3.05 17.23
N ILE A 185 -3.25 1.83 16.77
CA ILE A 185 -4.13 0.67 16.87
C ILE A 185 -3.71 -0.15 18.10
N PRO A 186 -4.52 -0.21 19.18
CA PRO A 186 -4.11 -0.79 20.46
C PRO A 186 -3.68 -2.27 20.40
N ASP A 187 -4.38 -3.09 19.63
CA ASP A 187 -4.07 -4.51 19.46
C ASP A 187 -3.39 -4.76 18.11
N SER A 188 -2.21 -4.17 17.96
CA SER A 188 -1.44 -4.29 16.71
C SER A 188 0.01 -4.67 16.96
N GLY A 189 0.63 -5.24 15.93
CA GLY A 189 2.05 -5.56 15.93
C GLY A 189 2.66 -5.39 14.54
N MET A 190 3.97 -5.14 14.51
CA MET A 190 4.73 -5.06 13.27
C MET A 190 6.03 -5.86 13.38
N ALA A 191 6.30 -6.67 12.38
CA ALA A 191 7.59 -7.34 12.19
C ALA A 191 8.22 -6.88 10.86
N VAL A 192 9.40 -6.29 10.93
CA VAL A 192 10.16 -5.83 9.77
C VAL A 192 11.31 -6.76 9.49
N GLY A 193 11.48 -7.15 8.23
CA GLY A 193 12.61 -7.92 7.75
C GLY A 193 13.45 -7.13 6.76
N TYR A 194 14.78 -7.22 6.91
CA TYR A 194 15.73 -6.67 5.94
C TYR A 194 16.43 -7.79 5.18
N THR A 195 16.41 -7.71 3.84
CA THR A 195 17.12 -8.71 3.00
C THR A 195 18.61 -8.41 2.91
N GLU A 196 19.01 -7.16 2.99
CA GLU A 196 20.39 -6.66 2.93
C GLU A 196 20.58 -5.57 3.99
N PRO A 197 20.58 -5.92 5.31
CA PRO A 197 20.78 -4.93 6.37
C PRO A 197 22.16 -4.29 6.25
N ARG A 198 22.23 -3.00 6.58
CA ARG A 198 23.47 -2.24 6.59
C ARG A 198 24.25 -2.55 7.87
N PHE A 199 25.54 -2.22 7.88
CA PHE A 199 26.43 -2.49 9.02
C PHE A 199 26.04 -1.71 10.30
N ASP A 200 25.33 -0.60 10.16
CA ASP A 200 24.85 0.28 11.23
C ASP A 200 23.40 -0.05 11.68
N GLU A 201 22.77 -1.02 11.07
CA GLU A 201 21.40 -1.47 11.41
C GLU A 201 21.44 -2.74 12.27
N HIS A 202 20.61 -2.77 13.31
CA HIS A 202 20.66 -3.80 14.35
C HIS A 202 19.35 -4.57 14.47
N VAL A 203 19.46 -5.90 14.53
CA VAL A 203 18.34 -6.78 14.81
C VAL A 203 17.72 -6.46 16.18
N GLY A 204 16.37 -6.44 16.25
CA GLY A 204 15.63 -6.09 17.44
C GLY A 204 15.41 -4.58 17.65
N GLN A 205 16.11 -3.73 16.91
CA GLN A 205 15.92 -2.28 16.89
C GLN A 205 15.33 -1.81 15.57
N ASP A 206 16.06 -2.01 14.48
CA ASP A 206 15.68 -1.52 13.15
C ASP A 206 14.83 -2.56 12.40
N TYR A 207 15.10 -3.83 12.63
CA TYR A 207 14.39 -4.95 12.03
C TYR A 207 14.34 -6.17 12.96
N GLN A 208 13.43 -7.13 12.71
CA GLN A 208 13.24 -8.34 13.53
C GLN A 208 13.79 -9.61 12.91
N PHE A 209 13.93 -9.66 11.57
CA PHE A 209 14.49 -10.82 10.87
C PHE A 209 15.28 -10.41 9.63
N THR A 210 16.18 -11.28 9.17
CA THR A 210 17.00 -11.07 7.97
C THR A 210 16.66 -12.05 6.86
N GLY A 211 16.90 -11.63 5.62
CA GLY A 211 16.73 -12.47 4.44
C GLY A 211 15.26 -12.68 4.07
N LYS A 212 14.96 -13.84 3.48
CA LYS A 212 13.60 -14.18 3.06
C LYS A 212 12.69 -14.41 4.26
N LEU A 213 11.43 -14.02 4.11
CA LEU A 213 10.39 -14.29 5.09
C LEU A 213 10.25 -15.81 5.33
N MET A 214 10.51 -16.23 6.57
CA MET A 214 10.53 -17.64 6.92
C MET A 214 9.11 -18.17 7.21
N PRO A 215 8.82 -19.45 6.89
CA PRO A 215 7.55 -20.07 7.21
C PRO A 215 7.17 -19.97 8.70
N ALA A 216 8.14 -20.01 9.61
CA ALA A 216 7.91 -19.87 11.04
C ALA A 216 7.34 -18.51 11.43
N THR A 217 7.81 -17.42 10.81
CA THR A 217 7.30 -16.05 11.03
C THR A 217 5.85 -15.94 10.56
N LEU A 218 5.55 -16.47 9.36
CA LEU A 218 4.19 -16.49 8.81
C LEU A 218 3.25 -17.35 9.64
N ARG A 219 3.71 -18.53 10.07
CA ARG A 219 2.91 -19.43 10.91
C ARG A 219 2.44 -18.74 12.18
N HIS A 220 3.31 -18.02 12.87
CA HIS A 220 2.96 -17.32 14.09
C HIS A 220 1.90 -16.23 13.87
N ALA A 221 2.02 -15.46 12.79
CA ALA A 221 1.10 -14.39 12.45
C ALA A 221 -0.25 -14.88 11.89
N CYS A 222 -0.25 -16.00 11.15
CA CYS A 222 -1.43 -16.51 10.44
C CYS A 222 -2.12 -17.67 11.16
N MET A 223 -1.78 -17.98 12.40
CA MET A 223 -2.38 -19.08 13.16
C MET A 223 -3.85 -18.87 13.52
N ASP A 224 -4.32 -17.61 13.52
CA ASP A 224 -5.74 -17.33 13.68
C ASP A 224 -6.44 -17.60 12.34
N ALA A 225 -7.15 -18.73 12.29
CA ALA A 225 -7.83 -19.19 11.07
C ALA A 225 -8.97 -18.25 10.62
N GLU A 226 -9.39 -17.34 11.49
CA GLU A 226 -10.46 -16.35 11.18
C GLU A 226 -9.91 -15.03 10.67
N SER A 227 -8.59 -14.81 10.69
CA SER A 227 -8.02 -13.55 10.22
C SER A 227 -8.08 -13.40 8.69
N ASP A 228 -8.32 -12.16 8.24
CA ASP A 228 -8.17 -11.79 6.83
C ASP A 228 -6.70 -11.55 6.52
N VAL A 229 -6.22 -12.08 5.39
CA VAL A 229 -4.82 -11.90 4.98
C VAL A 229 -4.75 -11.03 3.73
N TYR A 230 -4.02 -9.92 3.85
CA TYR A 230 -3.69 -9.01 2.76
C TYR A 230 -2.23 -9.19 2.38
N LEU A 231 -1.98 -9.52 1.13
CA LEU A 231 -0.63 -9.82 0.63
C LEU A 231 -0.32 -8.96 -0.60
N CYS A 232 0.76 -8.16 -0.55
CA CYS A 232 1.16 -7.30 -1.64
C CYS A 232 2.69 -7.20 -1.76
N GLY A 233 3.19 -7.32 -3.00
CA GLY A 233 4.63 -7.27 -3.30
C GLY A 233 4.92 -7.64 -4.74
N SER A 234 6.13 -8.14 -5.00
CA SER A 234 6.48 -8.75 -6.29
C SER A 234 5.68 -10.04 -6.52
N GLU A 235 5.47 -10.41 -7.78
CA GLU A 235 4.76 -11.65 -8.12
C GLU A 235 5.41 -12.88 -7.46
N ILE A 236 6.74 -12.95 -7.48
CA ILE A 236 7.51 -14.03 -6.86
C ILE A 236 7.28 -14.06 -5.34
N PHE A 237 7.25 -12.91 -4.69
CA PHE A 237 6.99 -12.80 -3.25
C PHE A 237 5.57 -13.25 -2.91
N VAL A 238 4.59 -12.76 -3.65
CA VAL A 238 3.17 -13.11 -3.47
C VAL A 238 2.95 -14.61 -3.63
N GLU A 239 3.49 -15.21 -4.68
CA GLU A 239 3.39 -16.65 -4.92
C GLU A 239 4.07 -17.46 -3.80
N TYR A 240 5.26 -17.08 -3.39
CA TYR A 240 6.00 -17.73 -2.31
C TYR A 240 5.23 -17.71 -0.98
N VAL A 241 4.76 -16.54 -0.57
CA VAL A 241 4.02 -16.38 0.71
C VAL A 241 2.68 -17.10 0.65
N ARG A 242 1.96 -16.98 -0.45
CA ARG A 242 0.68 -17.68 -0.67
C ARG A 242 0.84 -19.19 -0.50
N ASN A 243 1.84 -19.79 -1.12
CA ASN A 243 2.09 -21.22 -1.04
C ASN A 243 2.38 -21.68 0.40
N ILE A 244 3.02 -20.84 1.22
CA ILE A 244 3.24 -21.13 2.64
C ILE A 244 1.92 -21.03 3.41
N ILE A 245 1.14 -19.97 3.23
CA ILE A 245 -0.13 -19.76 3.95
C ILE A 245 -1.09 -20.93 3.69
N LEU A 246 -1.21 -21.38 2.44
CA LEU A 246 -2.08 -22.50 2.06
C LEU A 246 -1.70 -23.84 2.70
N GLN A 247 -0.49 -24.00 3.23
CA GLN A 247 -0.08 -25.20 3.96
C GLN A 247 -0.54 -25.19 5.42
N TYR A 248 -0.92 -24.03 5.97
CA TYR A 248 -1.27 -23.84 7.39
C TYR A 248 -2.76 -23.52 7.60
N ARG A 249 -3.52 -23.31 6.54
CA ARG A 249 -4.97 -23.08 6.51
C ARG A 249 -5.69 -24.20 5.78
#